data_d65923481f612cb02dc08146a831af4d
#
_entry.id   d65923481f612cb02dc08146a831af4d
#
_cell.length_a   1.000
_cell.length_b   1.000
_cell.length_c   1.000
_cell.angle_alpha   90.00
_cell.angle_beta   90.00
_cell.angle_gamma   90.00
#
_symmetry.space_group_name_H-M   'P 1'
#
loop_
_entity.id
_entity.type
_entity.pdbx_description
1 polymer ?
#
loop_
_entity_poly.entity_id
_entity_poly.type
_entity_poly.pdbx_seq_one_letter_code
_entity_poly.pdbx_strand_id
1 'polypeptide(L)'
;PMREAVGAFRTAVKQGLLVSAVLLIPAFVFFWWFAERFGGRSKERKHERGAMLVSLDELEEEIERHNKAFRAEELGRKFGWKWRLASSSALAEAGHYQPAHLAGVSWPWRLEQSHAMLIGTTGTGKTVALTELVAEARERGQRAVIFDLTGAFIEAFYDPARDIILNPVDVRCPLWSVFNDCTTEAEFHAAAEALVPHDGGGSEQFWVLAARMLFVEMCLHLARTGTATNEALARRLMTADLSEVHKLMRGTMADPLTAPEAARMAESIRAVFNANAKVLKLLPSTGPRFSVRDWVKGDYQAGSILFLSARYVDMS
;
A
#
# COMPACT_ATOMS: atom_id res chain seq x y z
N PRO A 1 0.98 -64.82 70.80
CA PRO A 1 0.75 -63.36 70.89
C PRO A 1 1.31 -62.58 69.64
N MET A 2 2.54 -62.86 69.19
CA MET A 2 3.16 -62.07 68.13
C MET A 2 2.51 -62.24 66.73
N ARG A 3 2.07 -63.52 66.41
CA ARG A 3 1.35 -63.77 65.16
C ARG A 3 -0.06 -63.12 65.11
N GLU A 4 -0.72 -63.01 66.21
CA GLU A 4 -2.03 -62.32 66.29
C GLU A 4 -1.91 -60.82 66.18
N ALA A 5 -0.87 -60.23 66.77
CA ALA A 5 -0.58 -58.80 66.62
C ALA A 5 -0.22 -58.41 65.16
N VAL A 6 0.54 -59.25 64.51
CA VAL A 6 0.87 -59.08 63.08
C VAL A 6 -0.38 -59.19 62.17
N GLY A 7 -1.29 -60.15 62.54
CA GLY A 7 -2.58 -60.31 61.83
C GLY A 7 -3.49 -59.07 62.00
N ALA A 8 -3.64 -58.60 63.24
CA ALA A 8 -4.41 -57.41 63.53
C ALA A 8 -3.87 -56.14 62.82
N PHE A 9 -2.52 -55.99 62.80
CA PHE A 9 -1.87 -54.87 62.07
C PHE A 9 -2.12 -54.97 60.61
N ARG A 10 -1.95 -56.13 59.95
CA ARG A 10 -2.26 -56.29 58.50
C ARG A 10 -3.71 -55.97 58.17
N THR A 11 -4.65 -56.36 59.04
CA THR A 11 -6.07 -56.08 58.86
C THR A 11 -6.38 -54.60 59.00
N ALA A 12 -5.75 -53.91 59.96
CA ALA A 12 -5.89 -52.48 60.15
C ALA A 12 -5.29 -51.69 58.93
N VAL A 13 -4.14 -52.11 58.44
CA VAL A 13 -3.49 -51.52 57.22
C VAL A 13 -4.39 -51.72 56.00
N LYS A 14 -4.94 -52.93 55.80
CA LYS A 14 -5.86 -53.19 54.68
C LYS A 14 -7.14 -52.38 54.78
N GLN A 15 -7.73 -52.27 55.98
CA GLN A 15 -8.89 -51.41 56.15
C GLN A 15 -8.61 -49.94 55.96
N GLY A 16 -7.47 -49.45 56.46
CA GLY A 16 -7.01 -48.09 56.22
C GLY A 16 -6.78 -47.78 54.72
N LEU A 17 -6.18 -48.72 54.02
CA LEU A 17 -5.98 -48.56 52.52
C LEU A 17 -7.34 -48.57 51.77
N LEU A 18 -8.28 -49.43 52.17
CA LEU A 18 -9.61 -49.47 51.57
C LEU A 18 -10.40 -48.18 51.82
N VAL A 19 -10.37 -47.65 53.02
CA VAL A 19 -11.06 -46.40 53.39
C VAL A 19 -10.39 -45.23 52.62
N SER A 20 -9.07 -45.21 52.60
CA SER A 20 -8.35 -44.17 51.82
C SER A 20 -8.68 -44.23 50.34
N ALA A 21 -8.76 -45.42 49.74
CA ALA A 21 -9.09 -45.58 48.31
C ALA A 21 -10.55 -45.12 48.02
N VAL A 22 -11.48 -45.45 48.92
CA VAL A 22 -12.89 -45.06 48.80
C VAL A 22 -13.07 -43.52 48.87
N LEU A 23 -12.20 -42.82 49.58
CA LEU A 23 -12.26 -41.37 49.70
C LEU A 23 -11.43 -40.65 48.59
N LEU A 24 -10.25 -41.18 48.27
CA LEU A 24 -9.32 -40.56 47.31
C LEU A 24 -9.80 -40.71 45.86
N ILE A 25 -10.40 -41.83 45.49
CA ILE A 25 -10.85 -42.04 44.10
C ILE A 25 -11.98 -41.05 43.74
N PRO A 26 -13.04 -40.89 44.52
CA PRO A 26 -14.06 -39.87 44.22
C PRO A 26 -13.50 -38.45 44.24
N ALA A 27 -12.61 -38.14 45.19
CA ALA A 27 -11.97 -36.84 45.24
C ALA A 27 -11.12 -36.57 44.00
N PHE A 28 -10.33 -37.56 43.55
CA PHE A 28 -9.55 -37.46 42.33
C PHE A 28 -10.42 -37.27 41.08
N VAL A 29 -11.49 -38.04 40.94
CA VAL A 29 -12.47 -37.94 39.86
C VAL A 29 -13.15 -36.55 39.87
N PHE A 30 -13.52 -36.08 41.06
CA PHE A 30 -14.11 -34.76 41.26
C PHE A 30 -13.14 -33.65 40.87
N PHE A 31 -11.88 -33.72 41.34
CA PHE A 31 -10.85 -32.74 40.96
C PHE A 31 -10.49 -32.79 39.48
N TRP A 32 -10.44 -34.01 38.89
CA TRP A 32 -10.24 -34.18 37.45
C TRP A 32 -11.39 -33.54 36.67
N TRP A 33 -12.63 -33.86 37.01
CA TRP A 33 -13.81 -33.28 36.37
C TRP A 33 -13.87 -31.76 36.57
N PHE A 34 -13.53 -31.27 37.75
CA PHE A 34 -13.47 -29.85 38.06
C PHE A 34 -12.36 -29.14 37.24
N ALA A 35 -11.17 -29.73 37.15
CA ALA A 35 -10.07 -29.21 36.35
C ALA A 35 -10.41 -29.18 34.87
N GLU A 36 -11.07 -30.22 34.37
CA GLU A 36 -11.50 -30.26 32.95
C GLU A 36 -12.60 -29.22 32.66
N ARG A 37 -13.57 -29.07 33.58
CA ARG A 37 -14.70 -28.17 33.41
C ARG A 37 -14.36 -26.70 33.66
N PHE A 38 -13.44 -26.42 34.56
CA PHE A 38 -13.08 -25.03 34.93
C PHE A 38 -11.65 -24.62 34.58
N GLY A 39 -10.75 -25.57 34.40
CA GLY A 39 -9.36 -25.30 34.04
C GLY A 39 -9.17 -24.81 32.58
N GLY A 40 -10.09 -25.14 31.69
CA GLY A 40 -10.10 -24.64 30.30
C GLY A 40 -10.25 -23.12 30.22
N ARG A 41 -11.09 -22.56 31.09
CA ARG A 41 -11.34 -21.10 31.16
C ARG A 41 -10.13 -20.27 31.59
N SER A 42 -9.17 -20.89 32.30
CA SER A 42 -7.95 -20.20 32.74
C SER A 42 -6.89 -20.09 31.63
N LYS A 43 -7.05 -20.84 30.53
CA LYS A 43 -6.16 -20.77 29.33
C LYS A 43 -6.70 -19.90 28.20
N GLU A 44 -7.96 -19.49 28.28
CA GLU A 44 -8.45 -18.47 27.36
C GLU A 44 -7.71 -17.17 27.66
N ARG A 45 -6.86 -16.76 26.72
CA ARG A 45 -6.23 -15.43 26.79
C ARG A 45 -7.37 -14.42 26.87
N LYS A 46 -7.46 -13.72 28.01
CA LYS A 46 -8.46 -12.71 28.22
C LYS A 46 -8.21 -11.62 27.16
N HIS A 47 -9.09 -11.59 26.16
CA HIS A 47 -9.03 -10.58 25.13
C HIS A 47 -9.43 -9.24 25.76
N GLU A 48 -8.46 -8.33 25.94
CA GLU A 48 -8.72 -7.04 26.58
C GLU A 48 -9.00 -5.94 25.57
N ARG A 49 -8.34 -5.95 24.38
CA ARG A 49 -8.54 -4.99 23.30
C ARG A 49 -7.98 -5.53 21.97
N GLY A 50 -8.56 -5.08 20.83
CA GLY A 50 -8.09 -5.38 19.49
C GLY A 50 -8.94 -6.41 18.75
N ALA A 51 -8.43 -6.94 17.62
CA ALA A 51 -9.11 -7.96 16.85
C ALA A 51 -9.04 -9.33 17.54
N MET A 52 -10.13 -10.09 17.51
CA MET A 52 -10.16 -11.48 17.99
C MET A 52 -9.66 -12.43 16.90
N LEU A 53 -8.98 -13.50 17.32
CA LEU A 53 -8.72 -14.63 16.42
C LEU A 53 -9.97 -15.50 16.38
N VAL A 54 -10.51 -15.66 15.19
CA VAL A 54 -11.68 -16.50 14.93
C VAL A 54 -11.31 -17.60 13.91
N SER A 55 -12.14 -18.62 13.78
CA SER A 55 -12.01 -19.59 12.69
C SER A 55 -12.39 -18.97 11.35
N LEU A 56 -11.98 -19.60 10.25
CA LEU A 56 -12.34 -19.14 8.91
C LEU A 56 -13.85 -19.11 8.72
N ASP A 57 -14.54 -20.17 9.14
CA ASP A 57 -15.99 -20.31 9.00
C ASP A 57 -16.74 -19.19 9.77
N GLU A 58 -16.28 -18.84 10.96
CA GLU A 58 -16.87 -17.74 11.75
C GLU A 58 -16.65 -16.37 11.06
N LEU A 59 -15.45 -16.17 10.48
CA LEU A 59 -15.13 -14.95 9.72
C LEU A 59 -16.00 -14.82 8.48
N GLU A 60 -16.13 -15.90 7.71
CA GLU A 60 -16.97 -15.93 6.50
C GLU A 60 -18.43 -15.65 6.83
N GLU A 61 -18.96 -16.27 7.88
CA GLU A 61 -20.35 -16.04 8.31
C GLU A 61 -20.59 -14.58 8.72
N GLU A 62 -19.65 -13.97 9.42
CA GLU A 62 -19.76 -12.57 9.83
C GLU A 62 -19.68 -11.61 8.63
N ILE A 63 -18.73 -11.84 7.72
CA ILE A 63 -18.60 -11.05 6.48
C ILE A 63 -19.85 -11.22 5.60
N GLU A 64 -20.35 -12.43 5.45
CA GLU A 64 -21.56 -12.67 4.64
C GLU A 64 -22.78 -11.96 5.25
N ARG A 65 -22.94 -12.00 6.57
CA ARG A 65 -24.01 -11.29 7.27
C ARG A 65 -23.89 -9.77 7.06
N HIS A 66 -22.70 -9.22 7.20
CA HIS A 66 -22.41 -7.80 6.92
C HIS A 66 -22.72 -7.46 5.46
N ASN A 67 -22.16 -8.21 4.51
CA ASN A 67 -22.34 -7.97 3.08
C ASN A 67 -23.80 -8.06 2.63
N LYS A 68 -24.55 -9.01 3.17
CA LYS A 68 -25.97 -9.18 2.87
C LYS A 68 -26.81 -7.99 3.32
N ALA A 69 -26.53 -7.44 4.51
CA ALA A 69 -27.24 -6.28 5.04
C ALA A 69 -26.97 -5.03 4.17
N PHE A 70 -25.70 -4.71 3.92
CA PHE A 70 -25.30 -3.52 3.15
C PHE A 70 -25.69 -3.64 1.67
N ARG A 71 -25.53 -4.82 1.08
CA ARG A 71 -25.99 -5.11 -0.28
C ARG A 71 -27.48 -4.88 -0.44
N ALA A 72 -28.29 -5.36 0.49
CA ALA A 72 -29.73 -5.20 0.44
C ALA A 72 -30.14 -3.73 0.52
N GLU A 73 -29.49 -2.95 1.37
CA GLU A 73 -29.72 -1.51 1.51
C GLU A 73 -29.33 -0.74 0.23
N GLU A 74 -28.13 -0.98 -0.30
CA GLU A 74 -27.64 -0.28 -1.49
C GLU A 74 -28.43 -0.63 -2.74
N LEU A 75 -28.71 -1.92 -2.96
CA LEU A 75 -29.51 -2.38 -4.10
C LEU A 75 -30.96 -1.93 -4.00
N GLY A 76 -31.54 -1.95 -2.80
CA GLY A 76 -32.89 -1.43 -2.56
C GLY A 76 -32.99 0.06 -2.88
N ARG A 77 -31.93 0.83 -2.56
CA ARG A 77 -31.86 2.28 -2.86
C ARG A 77 -31.71 2.57 -4.36
N LYS A 78 -30.86 1.77 -5.07
CA LYS A 78 -30.60 1.98 -6.51
C LYS A 78 -31.68 1.42 -7.45
N PHE A 79 -32.16 0.23 -7.17
CA PHE A 79 -33.01 -0.55 -8.08
C PHE A 79 -34.42 -0.82 -7.53
N GLY A 80 -34.75 -0.35 -6.32
CA GLY A 80 -35.99 -0.67 -5.63
C GLY A 80 -36.09 -2.18 -5.35
N TRP A 81 -37.33 -2.72 -5.22
CA TRP A 81 -37.53 -4.13 -4.90
C TRP A 81 -37.13 -5.11 -6.02
N LYS A 82 -37.02 -4.64 -7.27
CA LYS A 82 -36.70 -5.46 -8.46
C LYS A 82 -35.31 -6.11 -8.39
N TRP A 83 -34.37 -5.60 -7.63
CA TRP A 83 -33.04 -6.15 -7.49
C TRP A 83 -33.04 -7.62 -7.00
N ARG A 84 -34.06 -8.00 -6.23
CA ARG A 84 -34.19 -9.37 -5.71
C ARG A 84 -34.47 -10.42 -6.80
N LEU A 85 -34.91 -9.98 -7.97
CA LEU A 85 -35.21 -10.82 -9.12
C LEU A 85 -34.08 -10.79 -10.17
N ALA A 86 -33.11 -9.92 -10.02
CA ALA A 86 -31.99 -9.80 -10.94
C ALA A 86 -30.91 -10.85 -10.64
N SER A 87 -30.33 -11.43 -11.71
CA SER A 87 -29.16 -12.30 -11.56
C SER A 87 -27.93 -11.53 -11.14
N SER A 88 -26.94 -12.21 -10.56
CA SER A 88 -25.66 -11.57 -10.18
C SER A 88 -24.93 -10.99 -11.40
N SER A 89 -25.02 -11.65 -12.57
CA SER A 89 -24.46 -11.15 -13.83
C SER A 89 -25.14 -9.87 -14.29
N ALA A 90 -26.47 -9.82 -14.25
CA ALA A 90 -27.22 -8.61 -14.64
C ALA A 90 -26.92 -7.41 -13.72
N LEU A 91 -26.69 -7.66 -12.45
CA LEU A 91 -26.27 -6.62 -11.50
C LEU A 91 -24.84 -6.15 -11.77
N ALA A 92 -23.92 -7.06 -12.13
CA ALA A 92 -22.55 -6.73 -12.50
C ALA A 92 -22.50 -5.90 -13.79
N GLU A 93 -23.26 -6.30 -14.83
CA GLU A 93 -23.41 -5.55 -16.08
C GLU A 93 -23.99 -4.15 -15.86
N ALA A 94 -24.88 -3.99 -14.89
CA ALA A 94 -25.42 -2.70 -14.48
C ALA A 94 -24.41 -1.86 -13.65
N GLY A 95 -23.15 -2.26 -13.56
CA GLY A 95 -22.10 -1.57 -12.80
C GLY A 95 -22.30 -1.62 -11.29
N HIS A 96 -22.95 -2.69 -10.80
CA HIS A 96 -23.13 -2.86 -9.38
C HIS A 96 -21.86 -3.37 -8.72
N TYR A 97 -21.50 -2.73 -7.58
CA TYR A 97 -20.33 -3.12 -6.80
C TYR A 97 -20.42 -4.58 -6.31
N GLN A 98 -19.33 -5.30 -6.47
CA GLN A 98 -19.10 -6.60 -5.86
C GLN A 98 -17.80 -6.54 -5.08
N PRO A 99 -17.75 -7.05 -3.83
CA PRO A 99 -16.53 -7.05 -3.04
C PRO A 99 -15.47 -7.96 -3.66
N ALA A 100 -14.20 -7.58 -3.53
CA ALA A 100 -13.06 -8.41 -3.90
C ALA A 100 -12.94 -9.62 -2.96
N HIS A 101 -12.12 -10.59 -3.37
CA HIS A 101 -11.78 -11.74 -2.55
C HIS A 101 -10.30 -11.71 -2.17
N LEU A 102 -10.00 -12.13 -0.96
CA LEU A 102 -8.64 -12.32 -0.49
C LEU A 102 -8.51 -13.75 0.05
N ALA A 103 -7.68 -14.56 -0.60
CA ALA A 103 -7.53 -15.97 -0.25
C ALA A 103 -8.88 -16.75 -0.19
N GLY A 104 -9.78 -16.44 -1.13
CA GLY A 104 -11.11 -17.06 -1.21
C GLY A 104 -12.18 -16.41 -0.33
N VAL A 105 -11.82 -15.57 0.63
CA VAL A 105 -12.76 -14.88 1.53
C VAL A 105 -13.20 -13.55 0.91
N SER A 106 -14.51 -13.32 0.84
CA SER A 106 -15.06 -12.06 0.34
C SER A 106 -14.65 -10.89 1.23
N TRP A 107 -14.30 -9.75 0.61
CA TRP A 107 -14.05 -8.53 1.36
C TRP A 107 -15.35 -7.98 1.99
N PRO A 108 -15.28 -7.33 3.15
CA PRO A 108 -16.44 -6.64 3.69
C PRO A 108 -16.93 -5.54 2.75
N TRP A 109 -18.26 -5.41 2.63
CA TRP A 109 -18.91 -4.52 1.68
C TRP A 109 -18.42 -3.08 1.76
N ARG A 110 -17.91 -2.54 0.65
CA ARG A 110 -17.40 -1.17 0.53
C ARG A 110 -16.19 -0.84 1.43
N LEU A 111 -15.49 -1.85 1.97
CA LEU A 111 -14.27 -1.63 2.76
C LEU A 111 -12.97 -1.90 1.99
N GLU A 112 -13.01 -2.19 0.68
CA GLU A 112 -11.82 -2.35 -0.17
C GLU A 112 -10.93 -1.11 -0.21
N GLN A 113 -11.51 0.07 -0.05
CA GLN A 113 -10.79 1.35 0.04
C GLN A 113 -10.06 1.56 1.38
N SER A 114 -10.30 0.70 2.36
CA SER A 114 -9.53 0.67 3.60
C SER A 114 -8.19 0.00 3.34
N HIS A 115 -7.12 0.58 3.88
CA HIS A 115 -5.79 0.03 3.70
C HIS A 115 -5.68 -1.36 4.32
N ALA A 116 -4.98 -2.27 3.63
CA ALA A 116 -4.67 -3.61 4.10
C ALA A 116 -3.16 -3.82 4.17
N MET A 117 -2.69 -4.54 5.18
CA MET A 117 -1.30 -4.92 5.33
C MET A 117 -1.18 -6.44 5.47
N LEU A 118 -0.48 -7.08 4.52
CA LEU A 118 -0.18 -8.51 4.58
C LEU A 118 1.17 -8.73 5.23
N ILE A 119 1.17 -9.34 6.41
CA ILE A 119 2.39 -9.62 7.19
C ILE A 119 2.62 -11.13 7.24
N GLY A 120 3.86 -11.54 7.06
CA GLY A 120 4.26 -12.95 7.16
C GLY A 120 5.69 -13.15 6.70
N THR A 121 6.26 -14.30 7.01
CA THR A 121 7.58 -14.74 6.55
C THR A 121 7.56 -15.13 5.07
N THR A 122 8.72 -15.45 4.49
CA THR A 122 8.81 -15.98 3.12
C THR A 122 8.04 -17.31 3.03
N GLY A 123 7.31 -17.52 1.93
CA GLY A 123 6.55 -18.75 1.69
C GLY A 123 5.14 -18.78 2.32
N THR A 124 4.69 -17.72 3.00
CA THR A 124 3.35 -17.68 3.63
C THR A 124 2.21 -17.29 2.68
N GLY A 125 2.45 -17.23 1.37
CA GLY A 125 1.41 -16.94 0.38
C GLY A 125 1.07 -15.46 0.15
N LYS A 126 1.81 -14.49 0.74
CA LYS A 126 1.54 -13.05 0.54
C LYS A 126 1.48 -12.63 -0.93
N THR A 127 2.47 -13.06 -1.71
CA THR A 127 2.52 -12.74 -3.15
C THR A 127 1.37 -13.40 -3.90
N VAL A 128 1.01 -14.62 -3.54
CA VAL A 128 -0.14 -15.32 -4.14
C VAL A 128 -1.43 -14.54 -3.91
N ALA A 129 -1.69 -14.14 -2.66
CA ALA A 129 -2.88 -13.34 -2.32
C ALA A 129 -2.91 -11.99 -3.06
N LEU A 130 -1.76 -11.31 -3.20
CA LEU A 130 -1.69 -10.07 -3.99
C LEU A 130 -1.89 -10.33 -5.49
N THR A 131 -1.37 -11.44 -6.02
CA THR A 131 -1.57 -11.85 -7.42
C THR A 131 -3.05 -12.10 -7.72
N GLU A 132 -3.77 -12.78 -6.82
CA GLU A 132 -5.21 -12.99 -6.93
C GLU A 132 -5.98 -11.66 -6.94
N LEU A 133 -5.66 -10.73 -6.04
CA LEU A 133 -6.29 -9.39 -6.01
C LEU A 133 -6.05 -8.60 -7.31
N VAL A 134 -4.82 -8.65 -7.85
CA VAL A 134 -4.49 -7.96 -9.10
C VAL A 134 -5.24 -8.59 -10.28
N ALA A 135 -5.30 -9.91 -10.35
CA ALA A 135 -6.07 -10.63 -11.38
C ALA A 135 -7.54 -10.25 -11.32
N GLU A 136 -8.16 -10.29 -10.15
CA GLU A 136 -9.55 -9.93 -9.95
C GLU A 136 -9.83 -8.45 -10.30
N ALA A 137 -8.96 -7.52 -9.90
CA ALA A 137 -9.07 -6.11 -10.27
C ALA A 137 -9.03 -5.93 -11.80
N ARG A 138 -8.15 -6.66 -12.49
CA ARG A 138 -8.05 -6.65 -13.96
C ARG A 138 -9.30 -7.20 -14.64
N GLU A 139 -9.84 -8.33 -14.17
CA GLU A 139 -11.07 -8.93 -14.68
C GLU A 139 -12.27 -8.01 -14.53
N ARG A 140 -12.31 -7.23 -13.46
CA ARG A 140 -13.34 -6.20 -13.23
C ARG A 140 -13.13 -4.92 -14.05
N GLY A 141 -12.07 -4.83 -14.87
CA GLY A 141 -11.71 -3.64 -15.62
C GLY A 141 -11.21 -2.49 -14.74
N GLN A 142 -10.87 -2.76 -13.48
CA GLN A 142 -10.34 -1.77 -12.56
C GLN A 142 -8.86 -1.48 -12.89
N ARG A 143 -8.45 -0.23 -12.70
CA ARG A 143 -7.04 0.14 -12.82
C ARG A 143 -6.30 -0.14 -11.52
N ALA A 144 -5.04 -0.53 -11.66
CA ALA A 144 -4.16 -0.76 -10.52
C ALA A 144 -2.85 0.00 -10.71
N VAL A 145 -2.29 0.50 -9.62
CA VAL A 145 -0.92 1.00 -9.57
C VAL A 145 -0.13 0.02 -8.72
N ILE A 146 0.93 -0.56 -9.29
CA ILE A 146 1.75 -1.56 -8.62
C ILE A 146 3.18 -1.05 -8.51
N PHE A 147 3.67 -0.92 -7.29
CA PHE A 147 5.09 -0.67 -7.03
C PHE A 147 5.81 -2.02 -6.93
N ASP A 148 6.54 -2.38 -8.00
CA ASP A 148 7.18 -3.69 -8.15
C ASP A 148 8.71 -3.56 -8.22
N LEU A 149 9.37 -3.81 -7.10
CA LEU A 149 10.82 -3.77 -7.00
C LEU A 149 11.50 -5.04 -7.53
N THR A 150 10.77 -6.14 -7.59
CA THR A 150 11.30 -7.46 -7.97
C THR A 150 11.07 -7.78 -9.44
N GLY A 151 10.11 -7.14 -10.08
CA GLY A 151 9.66 -7.43 -11.43
C GLY A 151 8.66 -8.60 -11.53
N ALA A 152 8.31 -9.23 -10.41
CA ALA A 152 7.45 -10.40 -10.39
C ALA A 152 6.02 -10.13 -10.89
N PHE A 153 5.46 -8.96 -10.57
CA PHE A 153 4.15 -8.56 -11.08
C PHE A 153 4.22 -8.12 -12.55
N ILE A 154 5.30 -7.47 -12.97
CA ILE A 154 5.53 -7.15 -14.38
C ILE A 154 5.61 -8.44 -15.20
N GLU A 155 6.38 -9.43 -14.75
CA GLU A 155 6.49 -10.73 -15.41
C GLU A 155 5.14 -11.45 -15.54
N ALA A 156 4.33 -11.41 -14.48
CA ALA A 156 3.04 -12.11 -14.42
C ALA A 156 1.93 -11.42 -15.20
N PHE A 157 1.91 -10.08 -15.25
CA PHE A 157 0.74 -9.33 -15.69
C PHE A 157 0.96 -8.36 -16.84
N TYR A 158 2.19 -7.96 -17.15
CA TYR A 158 2.42 -6.91 -18.14
C TYR A 158 1.93 -7.29 -19.54
N ASP A 159 1.03 -6.47 -20.05
CA ASP A 159 0.51 -6.52 -21.41
C ASP A 159 0.83 -5.21 -22.13
N PRO A 160 1.74 -5.21 -23.14
CA PRO A 160 2.18 -4.00 -23.83
C PRO A 160 1.06 -3.25 -24.54
N ALA A 161 -0.09 -3.88 -24.77
CA ALA A 161 -1.22 -3.25 -25.45
C ALA A 161 -2.02 -2.31 -24.53
N ARG A 162 -1.92 -2.47 -23.21
CA ARG A 162 -2.75 -1.72 -22.26
C ARG A 162 -2.03 -1.22 -21.00
N ASP A 163 -0.90 -1.83 -20.64
CA ASP A 163 -0.20 -1.54 -19.39
C ASP A 163 0.97 -0.61 -19.60
N ILE A 164 1.34 0.10 -18.54
CA ILE A 164 2.41 1.09 -18.56
C ILE A 164 3.48 0.68 -17.54
N ILE A 165 4.76 0.72 -17.97
CA ILE A 165 5.90 0.61 -17.06
C ILE A 165 6.52 2.01 -16.91
N LEU A 166 6.41 2.59 -15.74
CA LEU A 166 7.04 3.87 -15.42
C LEU A 166 8.33 3.61 -14.63
N ASN A 167 9.40 3.44 -15.38
CA ASN A 167 10.76 3.26 -14.90
C ASN A 167 11.72 3.92 -15.90
N PRO A 168 12.37 5.04 -15.55
CA PRO A 168 13.22 5.80 -16.46
C PRO A 168 14.36 5.02 -17.11
N VAL A 169 14.80 3.91 -16.52
CA VAL A 169 15.87 3.06 -17.05
C VAL A 169 15.35 1.85 -17.83
N ASP A 170 14.03 1.68 -17.95
CA ASP A 170 13.40 0.65 -18.78
C ASP A 170 13.10 1.20 -20.18
N VAL A 171 13.49 0.48 -21.21
CA VAL A 171 13.27 0.87 -22.61
C VAL A 171 11.79 0.99 -23.00
N ARG A 172 10.89 0.40 -22.21
CA ARG A 172 9.43 0.46 -22.38
C ARG A 172 8.80 1.67 -21.71
N CYS A 173 9.59 2.46 -20.96
CA CYS A 173 9.08 3.64 -20.26
C CYS A 173 8.59 4.68 -21.27
N PRO A 174 7.33 5.11 -21.19
CA PRO A 174 6.81 6.14 -22.07
C PRO A 174 7.39 7.51 -21.73
N LEU A 175 7.21 8.48 -22.65
CA LEU A 175 7.58 9.87 -22.42
C LEU A 175 6.65 10.50 -21.36
N TRP A 176 6.98 10.27 -20.11
CA TRP A 176 6.41 11.02 -19.01
C TRP A 176 7.23 12.29 -18.74
N SER A 177 6.54 13.36 -18.42
CA SER A 177 7.14 14.63 -18.02
C SER A 177 6.26 15.31 -16.97
N VAL A 178 6.86 16.09 -16.07
CA VAL A 178 6.11 16.93 -15.15
C VAL A 178 5.11 17.85 -15.89
N PHE A 179 5.47 18.29 -17.09
CA PHE A 179 4.62 19.14 -17.95
C PHE A 179 3.42 18.40 -18.57
N ASN A 180 3.40 17.07 -18.53
CA ASN A 180 2.23 16.30 -18.96
C ASN A 180 1.12 16.31 -17.90
N ASP A 181 1.50 16.42 -16.64
CA ASP A 181 0.59 16.33 -15.50
C ASP A 181 0.37 17.65 -14.75
N CYS A 182 1.34 18.59 -14.82
CA CYS A 182 1.26 19.88 -14.15
C CYS A 182 1.03 20.99 -15.16
N THR A 183 0.00 21.81 -14.92
CA THR A 183 -0.39 22.96 -15.76
C THR A 183 -0.50 24.25 -14.97
N THR A 184 -0.60 24.17 -13.64
CA THR A 184 -0.73 25.31 -12.74
C THR A 184 0.49 25.44 -11.83
N GLU A 185 0.72 26.63 -11.32
CA GLU A 185 1.78 26.90 -10.36
C GLU A 185 1.68 26.01 -9.11
N ALA A 186 0.47 25.83 -8.57
CA ALA A 186 0.24 24.97 -7.42
C ALA A 186 0.63 23.51 -7.69
N GLU A 187 0.40 22.99 -8.89
CA GLU A 187 0.79 21.65 -9.28
C GLU A 187 2.32 21.52 -9.41
N PHE A 188 3.00 22.55 -9.93
CA PHE A 188 4.46 22.58 -9.94
C PHE A 188 5.05 22.66 -8.55
N HIS A 189 4.40 23.36 -7.60
CA HIS A 189 4.81 23.33 -6.19
C HIS A 189 4.70 21.93 -5.60
N ALA A 190 3.60 21.21 -5.85
CA ALA A 190 3.44 19.84 -5.39
C ALA A 190 4.51 18.90 -5.99
N ALA A 191 4.83 19.05 -7.28
CA ALA A 191 5.90 18.32 -7.93
C ALA A 191 7.29 18.66 -7.34
N ALA A 192 7.54 19.93 -7.02
CA ALA A 192 8.77 20.37 -6.37
C ALA A 192 8.95 19.73 -4.97
N GLU A 193 7.87 19.62 -4.21
CA GLU A 193 7.89 18.95 -2.89
C GLU A 193 8.21 17.46 -2.98
N ALA A 194 7.71 16.79 -4.02
CA ALA A 194 7.99 15.38 -4.25
C ALA A 194 9.45 15.15 -4.70
N LEU A 195 9.99 16.06 -5.54
CA LEU A 195 11.35 15.94 -6.07
C LEU A 195 12.43 16.35 -5.06
N VAL A 196 12.15 17.32 -4.22
CA VAL A 196 13.07 17.82 -3.19
C VAL A 196 12.36 17.75 -1.84
N PRO A 197 12.34 16.58 -1.20
CA PRO A 197 11.65 16.38 0.08
C PRO A 197 12.30 17.18 1.21
N HIS A 198 11.58 17.37 2.31
CA HIS A 198 12.12 18.00 3.52
C HIS A 198 13.10 17.07 4.23
N ASP A 199 14.26 17.60 4.62
CA ASP A 199 15.30 16.91 5.38
C ASP A 199 15.12 17.02 6.91
N GLY A 200 13.90 17.11 7.38
CA GLY A 200 13.62 17.10 8.83
C GLY A 200 13.83 18.42 9.58
N GLY A 201 14.19 19.51 8.90
CA GLY A 201 14.28 20.86 9.47
C GLY A 201 15.71 21.29 9.86
N GLY A 202 15.87 22.58 10.20
CA GLY A 202 17.16 23.19 10.54
C GLY A 202 17.70 24.15 9.46
N SER A 203 19.00 24.41 9.44
CA SER A 203 19.66 25.32 8.50
C SER A 203 19.52 24.88 7.03
N GLU A 204 19.29 23.60 6.77
CA GLU A 204 19.13 23.02 5.44
C GLU A 204 17.78 23.39 4.80
N GLN A 205 16.77 23.75 5.59
CA GLN A 205 15.44 24.07 5.11
C GLN A 205 15.43 25.21 4.07
N PHE A 206 16.29 26.22 4.27
CA PHE A 206 16.40 27.33 3.32
C PHE A 206 16.78 26.84 1.93
N TRP A 207 17.76 25.94 1.82
CA TRP A 207 18.23 25.42 0.54
C TRP A 207 17.18 24.59 -0.19
N VAL A 208 16.42 23.80 0.57
CA VAL A 208 15.28 23.02 0.04
C VAL A 208 14.21 23.96 -0.51
N LEU A 209 13.81 24.98 0.23
CA LEU A 209 12.78 25.94 -0.22
C LEU A 209 13.28 26.75 -1.43
N ALA A 210 14.54 27.19 -1.44
CA ALA A 210 15.13 27.89 -2.57
C ALA A 210 15.19 27.00 -3.83
N ALA A 211 15.55 25.73 -3.67
CA ALA A 211 15.55 24.77 -4.78
C ALA A 211 14.14 24.57 -5.33
N ARG A 212 13.13 24.36 -4.49
CA ARG A 212 11.74 24.24 -4.91
C ARG A 212 11.26 25.49 -5.66
N MET A 213 11.56 26.68 -5.14
CA MET A 213 11.21 27.95 -5.80
C MET A 213 11.83 28.04 -7.20
N LEU A 214 13.14 27.76 -7.34
CA LEU A 214 13.81 27.76 -8.63
C LEU A 214 13.21 26.75 -9.60
N PHE A 215 12.84 25.57 -9.12
CA PHE A 215 12.15 24.56 -9.92
C PHE A 215 10.83 25.07 -10.47
N VAL A 216 9.97 25.62 -9.62
CA VAL A 216 8.65 26.14 -10.02
C VAL A 216 8.77 27.24 -11.05
N GLU A 217 9.61 28.25 -10.80
CA GLU A 217 9.82 29.36 -11.72
C GLU A 217 10.40 28.89 -13.06
N MET A 218 11.31 27.93 -13.04
CA MET A 218 11.85 27.34 -14.27
C MET A 218 10.77 26.57 -15.04
N CYS A 219 9.92 25.79 -14.37
CA CYS A 219 8.81 25.10 -15.00
C CYS A 219 7.83 26.08 -15.66
N LEU A 220 7.44 27.14 -14.94
CA LEU A 220 6.56 28.20 -15.47
C LEU A 220 7.19 28.92 -16.68
N HIS A 221 8.48 29.20 -16.62
CA HIS A 221 9.20 29.82 -17.73
C HIS A 221 9.20 28.90 -18.97
N LEU A 222 9.58 27.62 -18.81
CA LEU A 222 9.62 26.66 -19.91
C LEU A 222 8.24 26.41 -20.52
N ALA A 223 7.20 26.35 -19.70
CA ALA A 223 5.81 26.21 -20.14
C ALA A 223 5.37 27.42 -20.97
N ARG A 224 5.64 28.65 -20.51
CA ARG A 224 5.32 29.90 -21.23
C ARG A 224 6.04 30.07 -22.55
N THR A 225 7.28 29.58 -22.63
CA THR A 225 8.11 29.70 -23.85
C THR A 225 7.91 28.56 -24.86
N GLY A 226 7.06 27.56 -24.52
CA GLY A 226 6.83 26.41 -25.40
C GLY A 226 8.03 25.45 -25.51
N THR A 227 8.98 25.53 -24.56
CA THR A 227 10.19 24.71 -24.51
C THR A 227 10.20 23.70 -23.38
N ALA A 228 9.01 23.33 -22.93
CA ALA A 228 8.75 22.46 -21.77
C ALA A 228 9.09 20.98 -22.07
N THR A 229 10.35 20.61 -21.89
CA THR A 229 10.84 19.23 -22.03
C THR A 229 11.65 18.80 -20.81
N ASN A 230 11.71 17.48 -20.56
CA ASN A 230 12.54 16.92 -19.48
C ASN A 230 14.01 17.33 -19.63
N GLU A 231 14.54 17.28 -20.85
CA GLU A 231 15.92 17.65 -21.15
C GLU A 231 16.18 19.13 -20.86
N ALA A 232 15.29 20.02 -21.33
CA ALA A 232 15.43 21.46 -21.08
C ALA A 232 15.39 21.74 -19.57
N LEU A 233 14.47 21.14 -18.83
CA LEU A 233 14.36 21.30 -17.40
C LEU A 233 15.61 20.81 -16.66
N ALA A 234 16.04 19.58 -16.93
CA ALA A 234 17.23 19.00 -16.33
C ALA A 234 18.49 19.83 -16.63
N ARG A 235 18.68 20.25 -17.88
CA ARG A 235 19.80 21.09 -18.29
C ARG A 235 19.81 22.42 -17.55
N ARG A 236 18.71 23.14 -17.50
CA ARG A 236 18.60 24.46 -16.85
C ARG A 236 18.86 24.40 -15.36
N LEU A 237 18.31 23.41 -14.67
CA LEU A 237 18.44 23.29 -13.22
C LEU A 237 19.80 22.73 -12.79
N MET A 238 20.41 21.85 -13.58
CA MET A 238 21.52 21.02 -13.10
C MET A 238 22.87 21.34 -13.75
N THR A 239 22.90 21.82 -15.01
CA THR A 239 24.16 21.92 -15.79
C THR A 239 24.35 23.22 -16.57
N ALA A 240 23.31 23.99 -16.85
CA ALA A 240 23.42 25.24 -17.59
C ALA A 240 24.30 26.28 -16.85
N ASP A 241 24.91 27.18 -17.59
CA ASP A 241 25.64 28.31 -17.01
C ASP A 241 24.73 29.14 -16.09
N LEU A 242 25.24 29.56 -14.94
CA LEU A 242 24.44 30.33 -13.96
C LEU A 242 24.00 31.68 -14.53
N SER A 243 24.80 32.30 -15.42
CA SER A 243 24.44 33.56 -16.08
C SER A 243 23.26 33.35 -17.04
N GLU A 244 23.18 32.20 -17.69
CA GLU A 244 22.03 31.80 -18.53
C GLU A 244 20.77 31.61 -17.64
N VAL A 245 20.90 30.89 -16.54
CA VAL A 245 19.78 30.67 -15.59
C VAL A 245 19.28 32.01 -15.05
N HIS A 246 20.19 32.89 -14.62
CA HIS A 246 19.82 34.21 -14.10
C HIS A 246 19.05 35.03 -15.15
N LYS A 247 19.48 35.06 -16.41
CA LYS A 247 18.75 35.77 -17.48
C LYS A 247 17.33 35.30 -17.66
N LEU A 248 17.09 34.00 -17.47
CA LEU A 248 15.74 33.40 -17.55
C LEU A 248 14.90 33.70 -16.33
N MET A 249 15.52 33.83 -15.15
CA MET A 249 14.83 34.07 -13.87
C MET A 249 14.66 35.54 -13.53
N ARG A 250 15.20 36.45 -14.34
CA ARG A 250 15.10 37.89 -14.10
C ARG A 250 13.66 38.35 -14.01
N GLY A 251 13.36 39.07 -12.91
CA GLY A 251 12.02 39.57 -12.61
C GLY A 251 11.05 38.53 -12.08
N THR A 252 11.50 37.31 -11.76
CA THR A 252 10.72 36.28 -11.06
C THR A 252 11.10 36.23 -9.58
N MET A 253 10.42 35.41 -8.79
CA MET A 253 10.77 35.20 -7.38
C MET A 253 12.12 34.52 -7.21
N ALA A 254 12.64 33.83 -8.22
CA ALA A 254 13.96 33.19 -8.22
C ALA A 254 15.10 34.13 -8.66
N ASP A 255 14.82 35.37 -9.08
CA ASP A 255 15.81 36.37 -9.52
C ASP A 255 16.93 36.56 -8.45
N PRO A 256 16.61 36.85 -7.17
CA PRO A 256 17.63 37.03 -6.14
C PRO A 256 18.49 35.79 -5.87
N LEU A 257 17.92 34.60 -6.12
CA LEU A 257 18.61 33.32 -5.88
C LEU A 257 19.65 33.00 -6.97
N THR A 258 19.53 33.63 -8.12
CA THR A 258 20.36 33.37 -9.32
C THR A 258 21.24 34.54 -9.71
N ALA A 259 21.11 35.67 -9.03
CA ALA A 259 21.88 36.90 -9.32
C ALA A 259 23.40 36.65 -9.28
N PRO A 260 24.20 37.37 -10.09
CA PRO A 260 25.65 37.18 -10.12
C PRO A 260 26.31 37.33 -8.73
N GLU A 261 25.80 38.21 -7.90
CA GLU A 261 26.26 38.45 -6.54
C GLU A 261 25.96 37.26 -5.60
N ALA A 262 24.98 36.42 -5.97
CA ALA A 262 24.54 35.23 -5.24
C ALA A 262 25.07 33.92 -5.86
N ALA A 263 26.13 33.96 -6.67
CA ALA A 263 26.61 32.78 -7.43
C ALA A 263 26.88 31.55 -6.54
N ARG A 264 27.47 31.73 -5.35
CA ARG A 264 27.68 30.62 -4.39
C ARG A 264 26.36 30.02 -3.90
N MET A 265 25.35 30.87 -3.70
CA MET A 265 24.00 30.41 -3.32
C MET A 265 23.39 29.59 -4.46
N ALA A 266 23.44 30.07 -5.70
CA ALA A 266 22.95 29.37 -6.87
C ALA A 266 23.62 27.98 -7.06
N GLU A 267 24.93 27.90 -6.80
CA GLU A 267 25.65 26.61 -6.82
C GLU A 267 25.19 25.66 -5.71
N SER A 268 24.94 26.17 -4.49
CA SER A 268 24.40 25.35 -3.41
C SER A 268 22.99 24.84 -3.72
N ILE A 269 22.13 25.68 -4.27
CA ILE A 269 20.79 25.28 -4.74
C ILE A 269 20.89 24.19 -5.82
N ARG A 270 21.80 24.35 -6.76
CA ARG A 270 22.09 23.34 -7.79
C ARG A 270 22.57 22.03 -7.20
N ALA A 271 23.40 22.07 -6.14
CA ALA A 271 23.85 20.87 -5.44
C ALA A 271 22.67 20.10 -4.82
N VAL A 272 21.70 20.81 -4.25
CA VAL A 272 20.44 20.20 -3.73
C VAL A 272 19.68 19.50 -4.87
N PHE A 273 19.55 20.13 -6.03
CA PHE A 273 18.91 19.45 -7.17
C PHE A 273 19.70 18.23 -7.65
N ASN A 274 21.02 18.36 -7.76
CA ASN A 274 21.86 17.24 -8.18
C ASN A 274 21.82 16.07 -7.21
N ALA A 275 21.58 16.31 -5.93
CA ALA A 275 21.41 15.26 -4.93
C ALA A 275 20.03 14.57 -5.04
N ASN A 276 18.97 15.35 -5.14
CA ASN A 276 17.59 14.85 -4.99
C ASN A 276 16.89 14.53 -6.32
N ALA A 277 17.16 15.29 -7.37
CA ALA A 277 16.40 15.26 -8.62
C ALA A 277 17.16 14.62 -9.80
N LYS A 278 18.12 13.73 -9.53
CA LYS A 278 18.88 13.01 -10.59
C LYS A 278 17.97 12.31 -11.60
N VAL A 279 16.80 11.84 -11.15
CA VAL A 279 15.81 11.17 -11.99
C VAL A 279 15.40 12.01 -13.20
N LEU A 280 15.40 13.34 -13.11
CA LEU A 280 15.08 14.22 -14.24
C LEU A 280 15.99 14.01 -15.46
N LYS A 281 17.26 13.62 -15.24
CA LYS A 281 18.20 13.30 -16.32
C LYS A 281 17.98 11.94 -16.97
N LEU A 282 17.26 11.04 -16.26
CA LEU A 282 17.00 9.69 -16.73
C LEU A 282 15.65 9.58 -17.44
N LEU A 283 14.78 10.58 -17.27
CA LEU A 283 13.46 10.58 -17.92
C LEU A 283 13.60 10.52 -19.44
N PRO A 284 12.76 9.70 -20.12
CA PRO A 284 12.79 9.60 -21.58
C PRO A 284 12.60 10.96 -22.25
N SER A 285 13.35 11.20 -23.33
CA SER A 285 13.21 12.37 -24.20
C SER A 285 12.39 12.08 -25.46
N THR A 286 12.13 10.80 -25.75
CA THR A 286 11.39 10.32 -26.92
C THR A 286 10.44 9.20 -26.51
N GLY A 287 9.44 8.94 -27.34
CA GLY A 287 8.47 7.88 -27.12
C GLY A 287 7.03 8.41 -27.06
N PRO A 288 6.05 7.53 -26.85
CA PRO A 288 4.65 7.94 -26.72
C PRO A 288 4.47 8.78 -25.45
N ARG A 289 3.75 9.91 -25.61
CA ARG A 289 3.43 10.77 -24.47
C ARG A 289 2.56 10.01 -23.47
N PHE A 290 2.90 10.15 -22.19
CA PHE A 290 2.14 9.57 -21.09
C PHE A 290 1.85 10.65 -20.03
N SER A 291 0.63 10.62 -19.50
CA SER A 291 0.18 11.43 -18.36
C SER A 291 -0.52 10.50 -17.35
N VAL A 292 -0.08 10.57 -16.11
CA VAL A 292 -0.73 9.85 -15.00
C VAL A 292 -2.15 10.35 -14.79
N ARG A 293 -2.35 11.67 -14.92
CA ARG A 293 -3.66 12.32 -14.81
C ARG A 293 -4.65 11.77 -15.86
N ASP A 294 -4.24 11.69 -17.12
CA ASP A 294 -5.09 11.21 -18.20
C ASP A 294 -5.38 9.71 -18.03
N TRP A 295 -4.36 8.95 -17.61
CA TRP A 295 -4.53 7.54 -17.29
C TRP A 295 -5.54 7.32 -16.14
N VAL A 296 -5.48 8.10 -15.06
CA VAL A 296 -6.44 8.04 -13.95
C VAL A 296 -7.85 8.46 -14.38
N LYS A 297 -7.98 9.47 -15.28
CA LYS A 297 -9.28 9.93 -15.76
C LYS A 297 -10.02 8.96 -16.68
N GLY A 298 -9.36 7.98 -17.22
CA GLY A 298 -9.99 6.97 -18.02
C GLY A 298 -9.66 6.98 -19.51
N ASP A 299 -8.68 7.72 -19.94
CA ASP A 299 -8.27 7.82 -21.33
C ASP A 299 -7.48 6.58 -21.82
N TYR A 300 -7.30 5.58 -20.94
CA TYR A 300 -6.63 4.32 -21.20
C TYR A 300 -7.58 3.13 -21.03
N GLN A 301 -7.18 1.95 -21.55
CA GLN A 301 -8.02 0.75 -21.55
C GLN A 301 -8.41 0.31 -20.13
N ALA A 302 -9.62 -0.27 -20.04
CA ALA A 302 -10.11 -0.87 -18.80
C ALA A 302 -9.15 -2.00 -18.34
N GLY A 303 -8.93 -2.10 -17.03
CA GLY A 303 -8.02 -3.08 -16.44
C GLY A 303 -6.53 -2.79 -16.67
N SER A 304 -6.17 -1.59 -17.17
CA SER A 304 -4.77 -1.16 -17.33
C SER A 304 -4.06 -1.07 -15.98
N ILE A 305 -2.82 -1.55 -15.94
CA ILE A 305 -1.95 -1.47 -14.78
C ILE A 305 -0.79 -0.50 -15.06
N LEU A 306 -0.56 0.39 -14.12
CA LEU A 306 0.63 1.24 -14.06
C LEU A 306 1.66 0.60 -13.12
N PHE A 307 2.72 0.05 -13.69
CA PHE A 307 3.83 -0.49 -12.92
C PHE A 307 4.86 0.61 -12.63
N LEU A 308 5.07 0.88 -11.36
CA LEU A 308 6.19 1.68 -10.88
C LEU A 308 7.29 0.71 -10.48
N SER A 309 8.38 0.66 -11.23
CA SER A 309 9.48 -0.25 -10.92
C SER A 309 10.81 0.49 -10.84
N ALA A 310 11.69 -0.01 -9.98
CA ALA A 310 13.06 0.43 -9.88
C ALA A 310 13.90 -0.75 -9.41
N ARG A 311 15.10 -0.92 -9.94
CA ARG A 311 16.02 -1.90 -9.37
C ARG A 311 16.58 -1.33 -8.07
N TYR A 312 16.83 -2.22 -7.10
CA TYR A 312 17.37 -1.82 -5.80
C TYR A 312 18.65 -1.00 -5.92
N VAL A 313 19.49 -1.31 -6.91
CA VAL A 313 20.73 -0.57 -7.21
C VAL A 313 20.50 0.82 -7.80
N ASP A 314 19.32 1.11 -8.32
CA ASP A 314 18.98 2.40 -8.93
C ASP A 314 18.35 3.37 -7.89
N MET A 315 18.09 2.89 -6.66
CA MET A 315 17.47 3.66 -5.58
C MET A 315 18.48 4.24 -4.56
N SER A 316 19.77 3.93 -4.74
CA SER A 316 20.86 4.37 -3.84
C SER A 316 21.51 5.69 -4.29
#